data_cc832207275fd5b922ca05a569d321d7
#
_entry.id   cc832207275fd5b922ca05a569d321d7
#
_cell.length_a   1.000
_cell.length_b   1.000
_cell.length_c   1.000
_cell.angle_alpha   90.00
_cell.angle_beta   90.00
_cell.angle_gamma   90.00
#
_symmetry.space_group_name_H-M   'P 1'
#
loop_
_entity.id
_entity.type
_entity.pdbx_description
1 polymer ?
#
loop_
_entity_poly.entity_id
_entity_poly.type
_entity_poly.pdbx_seq_one_letter_code
_entity_poly.pdbx_strand_id
1 'polypeptide(L)'
;MVKIAIIGSKGFIGKHIEWYLRQRGEKEIFTYDCVDSNELNYRKVDLSSEESVHTIDVNVDYIYFFAGLTVTFVGFDKINSYVDVNEKGLLHLLNHIRLSPYRPKIIFPSTRLVYQGADKALTEEAKKETKTIYAVNKLACEGYLYAYRQSFDIPYTIFRICIPYGNLIEGDYSFGTVGFFLKMAQQGKDITLYGGGHNKRTFTHMSDLCYQLIMASQKPESNGEIYNIGGEILSLREAAECIAKIYQVNIVDIDWPDRDLRIESGHTYFDAGKIQHLLGNMEYKKLSTIDF
;
A
#
# COMPACT_ATOMS: atom_id res chain seq x y z
N MET A 1 -5.49 26.79 1.37
CA MET A 1 -4.96 25.62 2.10
C MET A 1 -5.48 24.38 1.41
N VAL A 2 -4.64 23.36 1.29
CA VAL A 2 -5.04 22.08 0.69
C VAL A 2 -5.83 21.29 1.72
N LYS A 3 -7.01 20.78 1.32
CA LYS A 3 -7.85 19.93 2.15
C LYS A 3 -7.63 18.46 1.79
N ILE A 4 -7.42 17.61 2.77
CA ILE A 4 -7.05 16.21 2.56
C ILE A 4 -7.94 15.30 3.40
N ALA A 5 -8.48 14.26 2.79
CA ALA A 5 -9.12 13.15 3.47
C ALA A 5 -8.21 11.91 3.44
N ILE A 6 -8.06 11.23 4.58
CA ILE A 6 -7.31 9.96 4.68
C ILE A 6 -8.28 8.89 5.18
N ILE A 7 -8.61 7.93 4.34
CA ILE A 7 -9.49 6.79 4.65
C ILE A 7 -8.59 5.57 4.92
N GLY A 8 -8.72 4.97 6.09
CA GLY A 8 -7.77 3.97 6.59
C GLY A 8 -6.61 4.61 7.36
N SER A 9 -6.87 5.71 8.06
CA SER A 9 -5.87 6.52 8.76
C SER A 9 -5.19 5.80 9.93
N LYS A 10 -5.82 4.77 10.50
CA LYS A 10 -5.24 3.95 11.59
C LYS A 10 -4.45 2.75 11.07
N GLY A 11 -4.52 2.48 9.76
CA GLY A 11 -3.70 1.48 9.09
C GLY A 11 -2.22 1.90 8.98
N PHE A 12 -1.36 0.91 8.64
CA PHE A 12 0.09 1.13 8.59
C PHE A 12 0.49 2.29 7.65
N ILE A 13 0.03 2.31 6.41
CA ILE A 13 0.37 3.39 5.46
C ILE A 13 -0.36 4.68 5.83
N GLY A 14 -1.65 4.60 6.19
CA GLY A 14 -2.48 5.78 6.45
C GLY A 14 -1.94 6.67 7.58
N LYS A 15 -1.53 6.06 8.72
CA LYS A 15 -0.95 6.81 9.84
C LYS A 15 0.37 7.51 9.48
N HIS A 16 1.20 6.89 8.62
CA HIS A 16 2.47 7.48 8.19
C HIS A 16 2.26 8.60 7.17
N ILE A 17 1.26 8.47 6.27
CA ILE A 17 0.87 9.56 5.36
C ILE A 17 0.35 10.76 6.15
N GLU A 18 -0.50 10.53 7.15
CA GLU A 18 -0.99 11.60 8.03
C GLU A 18 0.18 12.31 8.72
N TRP A 19 1.06 11.56 9.36
CA TRP A 19 2.24 12.10 10.04
C TRP A 19 3.11 12.90 9.07
N TYR A 20 3.41 12.34 7.90
CA TYR A 20 4.27 12.97 6.90
C TYR A 20 3.67 14.28 6.36
N LEU A 21 2.37 14.30 6.08
CA LEU A 21 1.66 15.52 5.65
C LEU A 21 1.68 16.60 6.74
N ARG A 22 1.46 16.22 8.01
CA ARG A 22 1.55 17.17 9.14
C ARG A 22 2.96 17.75 9.31
N GLN A 23 4.01 16.94 9.14
CA GLN A 23 5.41 17.42 9.16
C GLN A 23 5.70 18.42 8.03
N ARG A 24 4.98 18.33 6.92
CA ARG A 24 5.07 19.29 5.80
C ARG A 24 4.22 20.55 6.00
N GLY A 25 3.54 20.66 7.13
CA GLY A 25 2.74 21.84 7.47
C GLY A 25 1.30 21.79 6.98
N GLU A 26 0.80 20.67 6.45
CA GLU A 26 -0.60 20.52 6.10
C GLU A 26 -1.47 20.48 7.37
N LYS A 27 -2.52 21.28 7.39
CA LYS A 27 -3.37 21.49 8.59
C LYS A 27 -4.80 21.00 8.43
N GLU A 28 -5.34 21.04 7.21
CA GLU A 28 -6.73 20.63 6.93
C GLU A 28 -6.77 19.16 6.53
N ILE A 29 -6.48 18.27 7.49
CA ILE A 29 -6.49 16.83 7.33
C ILE A 29 -7.67 16.25 8.11
N PHE A 30 -8.56 15.56 7.39
CA PHE A 30 -9.69 14.82 7.92
C PHE A 30 -9.36 13.31 7.83
N THR A 31 -9.57 12.59 8.91
CA THR A 31 -9.18 11.19 9.03
C THR A 31 -10.37 10.29 9.26
N TYR A 32 -10.38 9.12 8.61
CA TYR A 32 -11.48 8.16 8.62
C TYR A 32 -10.94 6.75 8.79
N ASP A 33 -11.55 5.95 9.65
CA ASP A 33 -11.24 4.52 9.82
C ASP A 33 -12.43 3.79 10.47
N CYS A 34 -12.39 2.46 10.51
CA CYS A 34 -13.44 1.63 11.13
C CYS A 34 -13.30 1.47 12.65
N VAL A 35 -12.19 1.90 13.25
CA VAL A 35 -11.96 1.82 14.71
C VAL A 35 -12.39 3.10 15.41
N ASP A 36 -12.64 3.05 16.72
CA ASP A 36 -12.96 4.25 17.50
C ASP A 36 -11.71 5.08 17.78
N SER A 37 -11.85 6.41 17.71
CA SER A 37 -10.80 7.38 18.06
C SER A 37 -11.42 8.70 18.52
N ASN A 38 -10.77 9.37 19.47
CA ASN A 38 -11.15 10.69 19.98
C ASN A 38 -10.31 11.83 19.38
N GLU A 39 -9.57 11.56 18.30
CA GLU A 39 -8.73 12.57 17.67
C GLU A 39 -9.57 13.65 16.98
N LEU A 40 -9.04 14.86 16.97
CA LEU A 40 -9.66 15.99 16.27
C LEU A 40 -9.70 15.72 14.74
N ASN A 41 -10.81 16.04 14.10
CA ASN A 41 -11.06 15.80 12.68
C ASN A 41 -11.08 14.31 12.27
N TYR A 42 -11.29 13.42 13.23
CA TYR A 42 -11.51 12.00 12.99
C TYR A 42 -13.00 11.67 12.94
N ARG A 43 -13.37 10.75 12.05
CA ARG A 43 -14.70 10.13 12.02
C ARG A 43 -14.60 8.64 11.77
N LYS A 44 -15.33 7.84 12.56
CA LYS A 44 -15.48 6.41 12.32
C LYS A 44 -16.34 6.17 11.08
N VAL A 45 -15.85 5.33 10.17
CA VAL A 45 -16.54 4.96 8.92
C VAL A 45 -16.40 3.47 8.65
N ASP A 46 -17.52 2.82 8.36
CA ASP A 46 -17.57 1.45 7.86
C ASP A 46 -17.75 1.48 6.34
N LEU A 47 -16.74 1.02 5.60
CA LEU A 47 -16.76 1.01 4.13
C LEU A 47 -17.79 0.04 3.54
N SER A 48 -18.22 -0.99 4.29
CA SER A 48 -19.28 -1.91 3.86
C SER A 48 -20.67 -1.28 3.87
N SER A 49 -20.85 -0.13 4.55
CA SER A 49 -22.09 0.63 4.62
C SER A 49 -22.03 1.87 3.74
N GLU A 50 -22.90 1.94 2.71
CA GLU A 50 -23.02 3.10 1.85
C GLU A 50 -23.40 4.37 2.64
N GLU A 51 -24.33 4.26 3.60
CA GLU A 51 -24.74 5.35 4.48
C GLU A 51 -23.55 5.88 5.29
N SER A 52 -22.72 4.99 5.82
CA SER A 52 -21.52 5.37 6.57
C SER A 52 -20.51 6.09 5.66
N VAL A 53 -20.29 5.62 4.43
CA VAL A 53 -19.39 6.24 3.46
C VAL A 53 -19.87 7.63 3.04
N HIS A 54 -21.18 7.86 2.95
CA HIS A 54 -21.75 9.19 2.66
C HIS A 54 -21.44 10.24 3.74
N THR A 55 -20.97 9.85 4.91
CA THR A 55 -20.51 10.79 5.94
C THR A 55 -19.10 11.33 5.71
N ILE A 56 -18.36 10.79 4.73
CA ILE A 56 -17.04 11.29 4.35
C ILE A 56 -17.20 12.62 3.63
N ASP A 57 -16.48 13.66 4.10
CA ASP A 57 -16.46 14.93 3.39
C ASP A 57 -15.66 14.81 2.09
N VAL A 58 -16.35 15.00 0.97
CA VAL A 58 -15.74 14.97 -0.37
C VAL A 58 -15.41 16.39 -0.91
N ASN A 59 -15.68 17.44 -0.12
CA ASN A 59 -15.22 18.80 -0.38
C ASN A 59 -13.75 18.98 0.02
N VAL A 60 -12.89 18.19 -0.59
CA VAL A 60 -11.45 18.16 -0.36
C VAL A 60 -10.71 18.12 -1.70
N ASP A 61 -9.41 18.43 -1.68
CA ASP A 61 -8.57 18.38 -2.88
C ASP A 61 -8.09 16.96 -3.17
N TYR A 62 -7.75 16.21 -2.11
CA TYR A 62 -7.20 14.86 -2.21
C TYR A 62 -7.89 13.89 -1.25
N ILE A 63 -8.15 12.67 -1.72
CA ILE A 63 -8.58 11.54 -0.91
C ILE A 63 -7.52 10.43 -0.99
N TYR A 64 -6.82 10.17 0.11
CA TYR A 64 -5.91 9.03 0.27
C TYR A 64 -6.72 7.83 0.76
N PHE A 65 -7.02 6.90 -0.15
CA PHE A 65 -7.89 5.75 0.15
C PHE A 65 -7.04 4.53 0.50
N PHE A 66 -6.57 4.44 1.75
CA PHE A 66 -5.71 3.35 2.23
C PHE A 66 -6.43 2.26 3.03
N ALA A 67 -7.73 2.40 3.25
CA ALA A 67 -8.50 1.36 3.90
C ALA A 67 -8.64 0.10 3.03
N GLY A 68 -8.68 -1.06 3.68
CA GLY A 68 -8.89 -2.33 3.01
C GLY A 68 -8.35 -3.53 3.80
N LEU A 69 -8.91 -4.70 3.52
CA LEU A 69 -8.46 -5.98 4.04
C LEU A 69 -7.32 -6.51 3.16
N THR A 70 -6.16 -6.85 3.75
CA THR A 70 -4.92 -7.12 3.00
C THR A 70 -4.34 -8.52 3.19
N VAL A 71 -4.84 -9.33 4.14
CA VAL A 71 -4.31 -10.66 4.43
C VAL A 71 -4.68 -11.65 3.33
N THR A 72 -3.72 -12.08 2.54
CA THR A 72 -3.94 -12.80 1.27
C THR A 72 -4.70 -14.12 1.40
N PHE A 73 -4.40 -14.92 2.44
CA PHE A 73 -5.10 -16.21 2.66
C PHE A 73 -6.51 -16.06 3.19
N VAL A 74 -6.71 -15.13 4.10
CA VAL A 74 -8.00 -14.90 4.75
C VAL A 74 -9.08 -14.49 3.75
N GLY A 75 -8.67 -13.94 2.59
CA GLY A 75 -9.58 -13.53 1.52
C GLY A 75 -10.46 -14.67 0.99
N PHE A 76 -9.93 -15.90 0.89
CA PHE A 76 -10.70 -17.07 0.45
C PHE A 76 -11.76 -17.51 1.49
N ASP A 77 -11.45 -17.35 2.78
CA ASP A 77 -12.36 -17.75 3.86
C ASP A 77 -13.40 -16.64 4.16
N LYS A 78 -13.11 -15.38 3.80
CA LYS A 78 -13.94 -14.18 4.07
C LYS A 78 -14.25 -13.40 2.80
N ILE A 79 -14.58 -14.08 1.72
CA ILE A 79 -14.75 -13.48 0.39
C ILE A 79 -15.73 -12.30 0.39
N ASN A 80 -16.88 -12.43 1.05
CA ASN A 80 -17.88 -11.36 1.13
C ASN A 80 -17.30 -10.10 1.78
N SER A 81 -16.62 -10.25 2.94
CA SER A 81 -15.99 -9.12 3.62
C SER A 81 -14.93 -8.43 2.76
N TYR A 82 -14.15 -9.21 1.97
CA TYR A 82 -13.16 -8.65 1.06
C TYR A 82 -13.80 -7.87 -0.09
N VAL A 83 -14.87 -8.37 -0.68
CA VAL A 83 -15.63 -7.67 -1.72
C VAL A 83 -16.32 -6.44 -1.13
N ASP A 84 -16.99 -6.58 0.02
CA ASP A 84 -17.75 -5.48 0.63
C ASP A 84 -16.82 -4.31 1.02
N VAL A 85 -15.69 -4.60 1.66
CA VAL A 85 -14.77 -3.55 2.13
C VAL A 85 -13.87 -3.03 1.00
N ASN A 86 -13.24 -3.92 0.23
CA ASN A 86 -12.21 -3.51 -0.74
C ASN A 86 -12.80 -2.98 -2.05
N GLU A 87 -13.89 -3.53 -2.53
CA GLU A 87 -14.51 -3.13 -3.81
C GLU A 87 -15.72 -2.22 -3.59
N LYS A 88 -16.76 -2.69 -2.89
CA LYS A 88 -17.96 -1.89 -2.66
C LYS A 88 -17.64 -0.61 -1.87
N GLY A 89 -16.72 -0.67 -0.90
CA GLY A 89 -16.28 0.52 -0.17
C GLY A 89 -15.75 1.63 -1.08
N LEU A 90 -14.95 1.27 -2.09
CA LEU A 90 -14.50 2.24 -3.10
C LEU A 90 -15.65 2.69 -4.01
N LEU A 91 -16.53 1.78 -4.43
CA LEU A 91 -17.69 2.11 -5.27
C LEU A 91 -18.67 3.04 -4.55
N HIS A 92 -18.93 2.84 -3.24
CA HIS A 92 -19.74 3.76 -2.44
C HIS A 92 -19.14 5.18 -2.44
N LEU A 93 -17.81 5.28 -2.22
CA LEU A 93 -17.12 6.57 -2.27
C LEU A 93 -17.19 7.22 -3.66
N LEU A 94 -16.93 6.44 -4.72
CA LEU A 94 -17.00 6.94 -6.10
C LEU A 94 -18.41 7.42 -6.46
N ASN A 95 -19.45 6.71 -6.02
CA ASN A 95 -20.83 7.13 -6.18
C ASN A 95 -21.14 8.40 -5.39
N HIS A 96 -20.66 8.50 -4.16
CA HIS A 96 -20.81 9.71 -3.36
C HIS A 96 -20.16 10.92 -4.04
N ILE A 97 -18.95 10.78 -4.57
CA ILE A 97 -18.25 11.85 -5.31
C ILE A 97 -18.99 12.21 -6.59
N ARG A 98 -19.44 11.26 -7.41
CA ARG A 98 -20.12 11.57 -8.68
C ARG A 98 -21.43 12.35 -8.50
N LEU A 99 -22.13 12.12 -7.38
CA LEU A 99 -23.38 12.82 -7.04
C LEU A 99 -23.15 14.20 -6.39
N SER A 100 -21.90 14.52 -6.02
CA SER A 100 -21.50 15.80 -5.45
C SER A 100 -21.00 16.76 -6.55
N PRO A 101 -20.92 18.07 -6.27
CA PRO A 101 -20.28 19.04 -7.17
C PRO A 101 -18.74 18.98 -7.14
N TYR A 102 -18.16 18.23 -6.22
CA TYR A 102 -16.72 18.17 -5.99
C TYR A 102 -16.06 17.04 -6.78
N ARG A 103 -14.79 17.22 -7.13
CA ARG A 103 -13.99 16.23 -7.86
C ARG A 103 -12.61 16.06 -7.21
N PRO A 104 -12.56 15.57 -5.95
CA PRO A 104 -11.27 15.31 -5.28
C PRO A 104 -10.46 14.28 -6.06
N LYS A 105 -9.14 14.43 -6.05
CA LYS A 105 -8.26 13.42 -6.63
C LYS A 105 -8.10 12.24 -5.69
N ILE A 106 -8.36 11.03 -6.18
CA ILE A 106 -8.23 9.80 -5.40
C ILE A 106 -6.83 9.24 -5.55
N ILE A 107 -6.15 9.01 -4.43
CA ILE A 107 -4.87 8.35 -4.33
C ILE A 107 -5.10 6.92 -3.83
N PHE A 108 -4.86 5.94 -4.70
CA PHE A 108 -5.22 4.56 -4.46
C PHE A 108 -3.99 3.63 -4.38
N PRO A 109 -3.79 2.90 -3.26
CA PRO A 109 -2.75 1.89 -3.14
C PRO A 109 -3.20 0.59 -3.78
N SER A 110 -2.58 0.23 -4.87
CA SER A 110 -2.63 -1.11 -5.44
C SER A 110 -1.43 -1.95 -4.96
N THR A 111 -1.15 -3.07 -5.57
CA THR A 111 -0.23 -4.06 -5.04
C THR A 111 0.62 -4.74 -6.12
N ARG A 112 1.81 -5.23 -5.74
CA ARG A 112 2.61 -6.15 -6.57
C ARG A 112 1.86 -7.44 -6.96
N LEU A 113 0.89 -7.85 -6.15
CA LEU A 113 0.16 -9.12 -6.34
C LEU A 113 -0.77 -9.13 -7.56
N VAL A 114 -0.93 -7.99 -8.24
CA VAL A 114 -1.63 -7.94 -9.54
C VAL A 114 -0.77 -8.47 -10.70
N TYR A 115 0.53 -8.62 -10.49
CA TYR A 115 1.46 -9.05 -11.54
C TYR A 115 1.74 -10.55 -11.56
N GLN A 116 1.95 -11.08 -12.75
CA GLN A 116 2.71 -12.31 -12.94
C GLN A 116 4.21 -12.01 -12.66
N GLY A 117 4.85 -12.84 -11.84
CA GLY A 117 6.28 -12.73 -11.58
C GLY A 117 7.13 -12.97 -12.83
N ALA A 118 8.30 -12.37 -12.87
CA ALA A 118 9.26 -12.53 -13.96
C ALA A 118 10.70 -12.34 -13.49
N ASP A 119 11.68 -12.88 -14.25
CA ASP A 119 13.11 -12.72 -13.96
C ASP A 119 13.67 -11.33 -14.32
N LYS A 120 12.80 -10.38 -14.63
CA LYS A 120 13.13 -8.99 -14.92
C LYS A 120 12.26 -8.03 -14.13
N ALA A 121 12.73 -6.80 -13.96
CA ALA A 121 11.94 -5.74 -13.33
C ALA A 121 10.60 -5.52 -14.05
N LEU A 122 9.53 -5.40 -13.27
CA LEU A 122 8.16 -5.28 -13.78
C LEU A 122 7.82 -3.80 -14.01
N THR A 123 7.51 -3.45 -15.24
CA THR A 123 6.89 -2.16 -15.59
C THR A 123 5.40 -2.20 -15.31
N GLU A 124 4.73 -1.05 -15.36
CA GLU A 124 3.28 -0.95 -15.17
C GLU A 124 2.48 -1.76 -16.21
N GLU A 125 3.06 -1.99 -17.39
CA GLU A 125 2.48 -2.76 -18.49
C GLU A 125 2.74 -4.27 -18.39
N ALA A 126 3.55 -4.72 -17.41
CA ALA A 126 3.86 -6.12 -17.25
C ALA A 126 2.57 -6.97 -17.06
N LYS A 127 2.64 -8.23 -17.48
CA LYS A 127 1.51 -9.17 -17.48
C LYS A 127 0.89 -9.28 -16.09
N LYS A 128 -0.44 -9.27 -16.03
CA LYS A 128 -1.21 -9.42 -14.79
C LYS A 128 -1.54 -10.89 -14.56
N GLU A 129 -1.46 -11.29 -13.28
CA GLU A 129 -1.88 -12.60 -12.80
C GLU A 129 -2.36 -12.46 -11.35
N THR A 130 -3.65 -12.63 -11.12
CA THR A 130 -4.24 -12.50 -9.79
C THR A 130 -4.45 -13.88 -9.17
N LYS A 131 -3.62 -14.24 -8.18
CA LYS A 131 -3.68 -15.54 -7.49
C LYS A 131 -4.43 -15.50 -6.15
N THR A 132 -4.90 -14.33 -5.71
CA THR A 132 -5.58 -14.14 -4.43
C THR A 132 -6.79 -13.24 -4.59
N ILE A 133 -7.80 -13.40 -3.73
CA ILE A 133 -8.99 -12.51 -3.71
C ILE A 133 -8.56 -11.05 -3.53
N TYR A 134 -7.58 -10.79 -2.66
CA TYR A 134 -7.03 -9.45 -2.48
C TYR A 134 -6.47 -8.84 -3.79
N ALA A 135 -5.73 -9.63 -4.56
CA ALA A 135 -5.17 -9.17 -5.84
C ALA A 135 -6.28 -8.89 -6.88
N VAL A 136 -7.32 -9.76 -6.92
CA VAL A 136 -8.51 -9.54 -7.77
C VAL A 136 -9.20 -8.24 -7.39
N ASN A 137 -9.49 -8.03 -6.09
CA ASN A 137 -10.14 -6.80 -5.63
C ASN A 137 -9.32 -5.56 -6.01
N LYS A 138 -7.99 -5.57 -5.82
CA LYS A 138 -7.14 -4.43 -6.17
C LYS A 138 -7.16 -4.14 -7.67
N LEU A 139 -7.09 -5.16 -8.52
CA LEU A 139 -7.15 -4.99 -9.98
C LEU A 139 -8.54 -4.52 -10.44
N ALA A 140 -9.63 -5.02 -9.82
CA ALA A 140 -10.98 -4.54 -10.07
C ALA A 140 -11.11 -3.05 -9.71
N CYS A 141 -10.57 -2.63 -8.56
CA CYS A 141 -10.56 -1.22 -8.15
C CYS A 141 -9.79 -0.32 -9.12
N GLU A 142 -8.67 -0.77 -9.69
CA GLU A 142 -7.98 -0.03 -10.76
C GLU A 142 -8.92 0.20 -11.96
N GLY A 143 -9.70 -0.81 -12.33
CA GLY A 143 -10.71 -0.71 -13.39
C GLY A 143 -11.87 0.23 -13.05
N TYR A 144 -12.38 0.20 -11.80
CA TYR A 144 -13.44 1.11 -11.37
C TYR A 144 -12.99 2.58 -11.40
N LEU A 145 -11.78 2.87 -10.93
CA LEU A 145 -11.20 4.22 -10.98
C LEU A 145 -11.09 4.72 -12.43
N TYR A 146 -10.61 3.87 -13.34
CA TYR A 146 -10.56 4.20 -14.75
C TYR A 146 -11.95 4.50 -15.31
N ALA A 147 -12.95 3.64 -15.07
CA ALA A 147 -14.32 3.81 -15.58
C ALA A 147 -14.97 5.11 -15.06
N TYR A 148 -14.80 5.41 -13.76
CA TYR A 148 -15.36 6.63 -13.17
C TYR A 148 -14.66 7.91 -13.64
N ARG A 149 -13.37 7.83 -13.96
CA ARG A 149 -12.69 8.95 -14.61
C ARG A 149 -13.27 9.22 -16.00
N GLN A 150 -13.44 8.17 -16.83
CA GLN A 150 -13.97 8.32 -18.18
C GLN A 150 -15.41 8.83 -18.21
N SER A 151 -16.22 8.44 -17.23
CA SER A 151 -17.66 8.75 -17.21
C SER A 151 -18.04 9.99 -16.41
N PHE A 152 -17.24 10.39 -15.41
CA PHE A 152 -17.60 11.41 -14.43
C PHE A 152 -16.45 12.38 -14.09
N ASP A 153 -15.32 12.32 -14.82
CA ASP A 153 -14.16 13.19 -14.64
C ASP A 153 -13.55 13.15 -13.23
N ILE A 154 -13.68 12.01 -12.51
CA ILE A 154 -13.08 11.84 -11.18
C ILE A 154 -11.59 11.53 -11.33
N PRO A 155 -10.69 12.45 -10.92
CA PRO A 155 -9.26 12.26 -11.07
C PRO A 155 -8.73 11.23 -10.08
N TYR A 156 -7.73 10.44 -10.50
CA TYR A 156 -7.07 9.48 -9.64
C TYR A 156 -5.58 9.33 -9.97
N THR A 157 -4.84 8.78 -9.03
CA THR A 157 -3.51 8.18 -9.27
C THR A 157 -3.43 6.86 -8.51
N ILE A 158 -3.01 5.81 -9.19
CA ILE A 158 -2.83 4.47 -8.63
C ILE A 158 -1.34 4.22 -8.39
N PHE A 159 -1.01 3.70 -7.20
CA PHE A 159 0.36 3.33 -6.85
C PHE A 159 0.40 1.84 -6.50
N ARG A 160 1.12 1.04 -7.28
CA ARG A 160 1.38 -0.36 -6.98
C ARG A 160 2.55 -0.44 -6.02
N ILE A 161 2.29 -0.94 -4.81
CA ILE A 161 3.25 -1.03 -3.72
C ILE A 161 3.71 -2.48 -3.57
N CYS A 162 5.01 -2.70 -3.35
CA CYS A 162 5.57 -4.03 -3.15
C CYS A 162 5.69 -4.36 -1.66
N ILE A 163 6.82 -4.09 -1.02
CA ILE A 163 7.04 -4.30 0.42
C ILE A 163 7.38 -2.98 1.09
N PRO A 164 6.39 -2.30 1.69
CA PRO A 164 6.66 -1.14 2.52
C PRO A 164 7.24 -1.56 3.86
N TYR A 165 8.24 -0.80 4.38
CA TYR A 165 8.87 -1.10 5.65
C TYR A 165 9.36 0.15 6.39
N GLY A 166 9.73 -0.03 7.67
CA GLY A 166 10.22 1.03 8.54
C GLY A 166 9.11 1.79 9.26
N ASN A 167 9.46 2.59 10.24
CA ASN A 167 8.53 3.36 11.04
C ASN A 167 8.98 4.82 11.11
N LEU A 168 8.06 5.77 10.94
CA LEU A 168 8.30 7.22 11.08
C LEU A 168 7.67 7.77 12.36
N ILE A 169 6.95 6.94 13.08
CA ILE A 169 6.17 7.29 14.27
C ILE A 169 6.66 6.41 15.41
N GLU A 170 6.77 6.97 16.61
CA GLU A 170 7.13 6.18 17.79
C GLU A 170 6.16 5.01 17.99
N GLY A 171 6.70 3.87 18.41
CA GLY A 171 5.95 2.66 18.72
C GLY A 171 6.45 1.43 17.97
N ASP A 172 5.86 0.28 18.31
CA ASP A 172 6.25 -1.01 17.77
C ASP A 172 5.98 -1.13 16.27
N TYR A 173 6.98 -1.62 15.55
CA TYR A 173 6.87 -1.94 14.15
C TYR A 173 6.83 -3.44 13.92
N SER A 174 5.67 -3.95 13.48
CA SER A 174 5.48 -5.38 13.21
C SER A 174 4.76 -5.67 11.90
N PHE A 175 4.63 -4.66 11.03
CA PHE A 175 3.86 -4.80 9.78
C PHE A 175 4.66 -5.45 8.66
N GLY A 176 3.99 -6.38 7.96
CA GLY A 176 4.52 -6.99 6.72
C GLY A 176 5.75 -7.88 6.93
N THR A 177 6.43 -8.19 5.84
CA THR A 177 7.57 -9.14 5.82
C THR A 177 8.73 -8.68 6.71
N VAL A 178 9.12 -7.41 6.59
CA VAL A 178 10.23 -6.86 7.39
C VAL A 178 9.86 -6.79 8.87
N GLY A 179 8.62 -6.38 9.19
CA GLY A 179 8.13 -6.37 10.56
C GLY A 179 8.08 -7.78 11.18
N PHE A 180 7.74 -8.81 10.39
CA PHE A 180 7.82 -10.19 10.84
C PHE A 180 9.27 -10.61 11.15
N PHE A 181 10.24 -10.31 10.27
CA PHE A 181 11.64 -10.62 10.51
C PHE A 181 12.17 -9.93 11.76
N LEU A 182 11.86 -8.65 11.93
CA LEU A 182 12.25 -7.89 13.12
C LEU A 182 11.66 -8.49 14.39
N LYS A 183 10.38 -8.81 14.39
CA LYS A 183 9.72 -9.40 15.56
C LYS A 183 10.37 -10.73 15.99
N MET A 184 10.73 -11.58 15.02
CA MET A 184 11.42 -12.83 15.30
C MET A 184 12.81 -12.56 15.89
N ALA A 185 13.58 -11.68 15.26
CA ALA A 185 14.94 -11.35 15.68
C ALA A 185 14.99 -10.67 17.06
N GLN A 186 14.08 -9.72 17.35
CA GLN A 186 13.97 -9.07 18.65
C GLN A 186 13.61 -10.03 19.79
N GLN A 187 12.93 -11.15 19.47
CA GLN A 187 12.65 -12.22 20.43
C GLN A 187 13.78 -13.23 20.56
N GLY A 188 14.94 -13.02 19.90
CA GLY A 188 16.06 -13.98 19.86
C GLY A 188 15.72 -15.27 19.11
N LYS A 189 14.71 -15.26 18.25
CA LYS A 189 14.29 -16.40 17.44
C LYS A 189 14.88 -16.32 16.04
N ASP A 190 15.16 -17.49 15.47
CA ASP A 190 15.62 -17.60 14.10
C ASP A 190 14.57 -17.09 13.11
N ILE A 191 15.02 -16.46 12.02
CA ILE A 191 14.15 -16.00 10.94
C ILE A 191 13.92 -17.17 9.97
N THR A 192 12.67 -17.56 9.78
CA THR A 192 12.32 -18.64 8.86
C THR A 192 12.01 -18.13 7.47
N LEU A 193 12.54 -18.80 6.44
CA LEU A 193 12.30 -18.49 5.02
C LEU A 193 11.76 -19.70 4.27
N TYR A 194 10.65 -19.52 3.59
CA TYR A 194 10.13 -20.54 2.68
C TYR A 194 11.01 -20.63 1.42
N GLY A 195 11.40 -21.88 1.07
CA GLY A 195 12.13 -22.16 -0.16
C GLY A 195 13.41 -21.34 -0.36
N GLY A 196 14.13 -21.07 0.75
CA GLY A 196 15.39 -20.33 0.73
C GLY A 196 15.26 -18.81 0.55
N GLY A 197 14.06 -18.27 0.39
CA GLY A 197 13.84 -16.82 0.30
C GLY A 197 14.40 -16.12 -0.95
N HIS A 198 14.60 -16.85 -2.06
CA HIS A 198 15.28 -16.34 -3.26
C HIS A 198 14.44 -15.32 -4.08
N ASN A 199 13.14 -15.23 -3.82
CA ASN A 199 12.26 -14.34 -4.57
C ASN A 199 12.59 -12.87 -4.33
N LYS A 200 12.90 -12.15 -5.41
CA LYS A 200 13.20 -10.70 -5.38
C LYS A 200 11.95 -9.86 -5.24
N ARG A 201 12.08 -8.76 -4.48
CA ARG A 201 11.03 -7.77 -4.19
C ARG A 201 11.62 -6.36 -4.22
N THR A 202 10.77 -5.38 -4.38
CA THR A 202 11.11 -3.98 -4.12
C THR A 202 10.74 -3.64 -2.67
N PHE A 203 11.72 -3.28 -1.88
CA PHE A 203 11.57 -2.84 -0.50
C PHE A 203 11.59 -1.32 -0.46
N THR A 204 10.52 -0.71 0.03
CA THR A 204 10.39 0.75 0.06
C THR A 204 10.28 1.22 1.50
N HIS A 205 11.27 1.99 1.96
CA HIS A 205 11.19 2.59 3.29
C HIS A 205 10.01 3.55 3.37
N MET A 206 9.37 3.64 4.54
CA MET A 206 8.13 4.41 4.69
C MET A 206 8.31 5.90 4.36
N SER A 207 9.49 6.50 4.60
CA SER A 207 9.75 7.89 4.18
C SER A 207 9.74 8.06 2.67
N ASP A 208 10.34 7.10 1.95
CA ASP A 208 10.41 7.13 0.49
C ASP A 208 9.06 6.84 -0.14
N LEU A 209 8.27 5.95 0.51
CA LEU A 209 6.90 5.68 0.11
C LEU A 209 6.02 6.94 0.26
N CYS A 210 6.03 7.57 1.44
CA CYS A 210 5.26 8.79 1.69
C CYS A 210 5.64 9.90 0.71
N TYR A 211 6.94 10.10 0.48
CA TYR A 211 7.43 11.08 -0.49
C TYR A 211 6.89 10.80 -1.89
N GLN A 212 7.06 9.59 -2.41
CA GLN A 212 6.60 9.22 -3.75
C GLN A 212 5.07 9.38 -3.90
N LEU A 213 4.29 8.89 -2.94
CA LEU A 213 2.83 8.99 -2.96
C LEU A 213 2.37 10.46 -2.97
N ILE A 214 2.91 11.28 -2.09
CA ILE A 214 2.46 12.68 -1.92
C ILE A 214 2.95 13.54 -3.10
N MET A 215 4.24 13.46 -3.44
CA MET A 215 4.80 14.31 -4.47
C MET A 215 4.26 13.97 -5.86
N ALA A 216 4.08 12.69 -6.17
CA ALA A 216 3.51 12.29 -7.46
C ALA A 216 2.03 12.65 -7.54
N SER A 217 1.24 12.48 -6.47
CA SER A 217 -0.19 12.82 -6.50
C SER A 217 -0.46 14.30 -6.75
N GLN A 218 0.48 15.18 -6.36
CA GLN A 218 0.36 16.62 -6.57
C GLN A 218 0.71 17.06 -8.01
N LYS A 219 1.28 16.18 -8.83
CA LYS A 219 1.58 16.47 -10.23
C LYS A 219 0.35 16.29 -11.12
N PRO A 220 -0.02 17.28 -11.97
CA PRO A 220 -1.12 17.12 -12.92
C PRO A 220 -0.94 15.92 -13.85
N GLU A 221 0.30 15.63 -14.25
CA GLU A 221 0.68 14.55 -15.16
C GLU A 221 0.37 13.16 -14.58
N SER A 222 0.19 13.05 -13.27
CA SER A 222 -0.18 11.78 -12.63
C SER A 222 -1.69 11.49 -12.65
N ASN A 223 -2.51 12.40 -13.19
CA ASN A 223 -3.95 12.19 -13.27
C ASN A 223 -4.32 11.07 -14.24
N GLY A 224 -4.92 10.00 -13.71
CA GLY A 224 -5.34 8.83 -14.45
C GLY A 224 -4.22 7.83 -14.71
N GLU A 225 -3.11 7.99 -14.03
CA GLU A 225 -1.91 7.19 -14.23
C GLU A 225 -1.73 6.14 -13.12
N ILE A 226 -0.98 5.09 -13.47
CA ILE A 226 -0.54 4.02 -12.58
C ILE A 226 0.97 4.10 -12.47
N TYR A 227 1.50 4.00 -11.26
CA TYR A 227 2.93 3.99 -10.98
C TYR A 227 3.32 2.81 -10.09
N ASN A 228 4.42 2.17 -10.45
CA ASN A 228 5.15 1.27 -9.56
C ASN A 228 5.98 2.10 -8.57
N ILE A 229 5.83 1.85 -7.30
CA ILE A 229 6.62 2.53 -6.27
C ILE A 229 8.05 1.99 -6.26
N GLY A 230 9.02 2.89 -6.37
CA GLY A 230 10.43 2.56 -6.32
C GLY A 230 10.95 2.25 -4.92
N GLY A 231 12.08 1.55 -4.86
CA GLY A 231 12.74 1.15 -3.62
C GLY A 231 13.98 0.32 -3.88
N GLU A 232 14.58 -0.21 -2.84
CA GLU A 232 15.70 -1.16 -2.92
C GLU A 232 15.21 -2.53 -3.40
N ILE A 233 15.95 -3.14 -4.33
CA ILE A 233 15.63 -4.49 -4.85
C ILE A 233 16.48 -5.49 -4.11
N LEU A 234 15.84 -6.35 -3.33
CA LEU A 234 16.45 -7.45 -2.57
C LEU A 234 15.63 -8.73 -2.74
N SER A 235 16.27 -9.88 -2.58
CA SER A 235 15.57 -11.13 -2.26
C SER A 235 15.06 -11.09 -0.82
N LEU A 236 14.12 -11.95 -0.48
CA LEU A 236 13.67 -12.10 0.91
C LEU A 236 14.80 -12.56 1.82
N ARG A 237 15.75 -13.37 1.28
CA ARG A 237 16.95 -13.81 2.00
C ARG A 237 17.89 -12.64 2.31
N GLU A 238 18.25 -11.82 1.32
CA GLU A 238 19.10 -10.65 1.53
C GLU A 238 18.47 -9.69 2.56
N ALA A 239 17.16 -9.49 2.51
CA ALA A 239 16.45 -8.67 3.50
C ALA A 239 16.51 -9.30 4.92
N ALA A 240 16.35 -10.63 5.03
CA ALA A 240 16.46 -11.32 6.31
C ALA A 240 17.89 -11.26 6.86
N GLU A 241 18.92 -11.39 6.00
CA GLU A 241 20.33 -11.31 6.37
C GLU A 241 20.71 -9.95 6.96
N CYS A 242 20.16 -8.85 6.41
CA CYS A 242 20.36 -7.52 7.00
C CYS A 242 19.90 -7.47 8.46
N ILE A 243 18.74 -8.03 8.76
CA ILE A 243 18.16 -8.02 10.11
C ILE A 243 18.86 -9.05 11.03
N ALA A 244 19.06 -10.26 10.54
CA ALA A 244 19.70 -11.34 11.29
C ALA A 244 21.10 -10.94 11.79
N LYS A 245 21.86 -10.21 10.98
CA LYS A 245 23.18 -9.68 11.33
C LYS A 245 23.11 -8.69 12.51
N ILE A 246 22.11 -7.81 12.55
CA ILE A 246 21.95 -6.81 13.64
C ILE A 246 21.64 -7.51 14.97
N TYR A 247 20.73 -8.48 14.94
CA TYR A 247 20.23 -9.15 16.15
C TYR A 247 20.97 -10.45 16.49
N GLN A 248 21.95 -10.87 15.67
CA GLN A 248 22.76 -12.09 15.86
C GLN A 248 21.89 -13.38 15.96
N VAL A 249 20.87 -13.48 15.12
CA VAL A 249 20.03 -14.67 14.99
C VAL A 249 20.32 -15.42 13.69
N ASN A 250 19.91 -16.70 13.58
CA ASN A 250 20.11 -17.48 12.38
C ASN A 250 18.94 -17.28 11.39
N ILE A 251 19.17 -17.73 10.15
CA ILE A 251 18.14 -17.89 9.13
C ILE A 251 17.96 -19.40 8.89
N VAL A 252 16.73 -19.86 8.96
CA VAL A 252 16.36 -21.25 8.79
C VAL A 252 15.46 -21.41 7.57
N ASP A 253 15.88 -22.23 6.63
CA ASP A 253 15.08 -22.56 5.46
C ASP A 253 14.05 -23.62 5.83
N ILE A 254 12.82 -23.38 5.42
CA ILE A 254 11.70 -24.30 5.61
C ILE A 254 11.00 -24.54 4.28
N ASP A 255 10.36 -25.69 4.16
CA ASP A 255 9.58 -26.02 2.97
C ASP A 255 8.34 -25.13 2.85
N TRP A 256 7.96 -24.85 1.62
CA TRP A 256 6.71 -24.14 1.36
C TRP A 256 5.51 -25.01 1.76
N PRO A 257 4.57 -24.47 2.56
CA PRO A 257 3.25 -25.08 2.65
C PRO A 257 2.60 -25.09 1.26
N ASP A 258 1.96 -26.19 0.87
CA ASP A 258 1.34 -26.34 -0.47
C ASP A 258 0.43 -25.17 -0.84
N ARG A 259 -0.34 -24.69 0.12
CA ARG A 259 -1.27 -23.57 -0.09
C ARG A 259 -0.50 -22.28 -0.43
N ASP A 260 0.57 -21.98 0.29
CA ASP A 260 1.38 -20.78 0.11
C ASP A 260 2.13 -20.81 -1.23
N LEU A 261 2.66 -21.97 -1.59
CA LEU A 261 3.35 -22.18 -2.86
C LEU A 261 2.43 -21.91 -4.07
N ARG A 262 1.16 -22.33 -4.00
CA ARG A 262 0.19 -22.14 -5.10
C ARG A 262 -0.10 -20.68 -5.41
N ILE A 263 -0.03 -19.80 -4.41
CA ILE A 263 -0.30 -18.37 -4.58
C ILE A 263 0.98 -17.53 -4.71
N GLU A 264 2.17 -18.15 -4.56
CA GLU A 264 3.43 -17.43 -4.79
C GLU A 264 3.59 -17.07 -6.27
N SER A 265 3.95 -15.82 -6.53
CA SER A 265 4.08 -15.26 -7.89
C SER A 265 5.53 -15.25 -8.40
N GLY A 266 6.51 -15.79 -7.66
CA GLY A 266 7.93 -15.71 -8.02
C GLY A 266 8.50 -14.30 -7.84
N HIS A 267 9.46 -13.89 -8.66
CA HIS A 267 10.05 -12.56 -8.58
C HIS A 267 9.03 -11.48 -8.95
N THR A 268 8.76 -10.55 -8.03
CA THR A 268 7.89 -9.40 -8.27
C THR A 268 8.56 -8.12 -7.74
N TYR A 269 9.59 -7.66 -8.44
CA TYR A 269 10.27 -6.40 -8.18
C TYR A 269 10.04 -5.43 -9.33
N PHE A 270 10.06 -4.13 -9.05
CA PHE A 270 9.57 -3.12 -9.95
C PHE A 270 10.66 -2.41 -10.74
N ASP A 271 10.36 -2.08 -11.98
CA ASP A 271 10.95 -0.95 -12.68
C ASP A 271 10.27 0.33 -12.19
N ALA A 272 11.06 1.23 -11.62
CA ALA A 272 10.58 2.52 -11.12
C ALA A 272 10.80 3.68 -12.12
N GLY A 273 11.18 3.39 -13.36
CA GLY A 273 11.53 4.40 -14.36
C GLY A 273 10.43 5.43 -14.59
N LYS A 274 9.16 5.00 -14.61
CA LYS A 274 8.01 5.90 -14.81
C LYS A 274 7.87 6.93 -13.69
N ILE A 275 7.92 6.50 -12.42
CA ILE A 275 7.80 7.44 -11.29
C ILE A 275 9.04 8.30 -11.13
N GLN A 276 10.24 7.78 -11.45
CA GLN A 276 11.49 8.57 -11.48
C GLN A 276 11.47 9.62 -12.59
N HIS A 277 10.88 9.33 -13.75
CA HIS A 277 10.70 10.34 -14.79
C HIS A 277 9.80 11.50 -14.30
N LEU A 278 8.77 11.20 -13.51
CA LEU A 278 7.86 12.21 -12.96
C LEU A 278 8.50 13.05 -11.83
N LEU A 279 9.26 12.40 -10.93
CA LEU A 279 9.76 13.03 -9.69
C LEU A 279 11.25 13.41 -9.76
N GLY A 280 11.99 12.97 -10.77
CA GLY A 280 13.44 13.00 -10.82
C GLY A 280 14.07 11.74 -10.24
N ASN A 281 15.37 11.57 -10.47
CA ASN A 281 16.12 10.45 -9.92
C ASN A 281 16.10 10.50 -8.38
N MET A 282 15.83 9.35 -7.76
CA MET A 282 15.74 9.21 -6.31
C MET A 282 16.76 8.17 -5.83
N GLU A 283 17.45 8.49 -4.75
CA GLU A 283 18.18 7.51 -3.95
C GLU A 283 17.25 6.97 -2.88
N TYR A 284 17.05 5.66 -2.85
CA TYR A 284 16.20 5.01 -1.87
C TYR A 284 16.98 4.62 -0.62
N LYS A 285 16.34 4.73 0.54
CA LYS A 285 16.91 4.22 1.78
C LYS A 285 17.12 2.71 1.68
N LYS A 286 18.29 2.27 2.14
CA LYS A 286 18.67 0.85 2.13
C LYS A 286 18.33 0.20 3.45
N LEU A 287 17.79 -1.01 3.40
CA LEU A 287 17.42 -1.79 4.57
C LEU A 287 18.61 -2.00 5.53
N SER A 288 19.80 -2.19 4.97
CA SER A 288 21.05 -2.37 5.74
C SER A 288 21.53 -1.14 6.52
N THR A 289 20.96 0.06 6.26
CA THR A 289 21.38 1.33 6.89
C THR A 289 20.37 1.86 7.89
N ILE A 290 19.30 1.10 8.18
CA ILE A 290 18.23 1.54 9.08
C ILE A 290 18.49 1.02 10.49
N ASP A 291 18.43 1.92 11.45
CA ASP A 291 18.35 1.58 12.88
C ASP A 291 16.89 1.20 13.18
N PHE A 292 16.68 -0.03 13.66
CA PHE A 292 15.38 -0.61 14.00
C PHE A 292 15.14 -0.62 15.51
#